data_29a0a3b5f0849de965f30fb788024039
#
_entry.id   29a0a3b5f0849de965f30fb788024039
#
_cell.length_a   1.000
_cell.length_b   1.000
_cell.length_c   1.000
_cell.angle_alpha   90.00
_cell.angle_beta   90.00
_cell.angle_gamma   90.00
#
_symmetry.space_group_name_H-M   'P 1'
#
loop_
_entity.id
_entity.type
_entity.pdbx_description
1 polymer ?
#
loop_
_entity_poly.entity_id
_entity_poly.type
_entity_poly.pdbx_seq_one_letter_code
_entity_poly.pdbx_strand_id
1 'polypeptide(L)'
;MAVLKIVPKLYQEKISEKLKEEISLVTTGEAKYYNRLYKFFQYTDIQCTADINYETRKMYMDSLEKEDISEKYKAELLSLFDRLKIENMPDVYSQGKPFSVEQEFFKQDKLFLLYVPNKKKAQSFRQVVDKNDLLWDLTRIHSSQLVRQTKILLCEILNMDKVQRHRRYFLEPLKALVRFCDKYGIDDIEEMEQADENRFYLYLNKESEIIKKQASKIVEFARRTLFLTDSEINWQACIWYMDRFQLDKSRINASSPVKSLSFINIYEKENRWYLQLYAKYLVGISDLSLSNIRNTISFISQFLKYLDGQSKKVTELEIQDIADYVSILDVSDIKYSTFNRYITHIHTFLQFLKMKNIEVLKFYPERFLKK
;
A
#
# COMPACT_ATOMS: atom_id res chain seq x y z
N MET A 1 10.22 8.98 47.38
CA MET A 1 9.14 8.23 48.01
C MET A 1 8.33 7.53 46.92
N ALA A 2 8.46 6.23 46.79
CA ALA A 2 7.66 5.45 45.86
C ALA A 2 6.23 5.35 46.40
N VAL A 3 5.29 5.98 45.73
CA VAL A 3 3.87 5.82 46.06
C VAL A 3 3.44 4.41 45.63
N LEU A 4 3.47 3.47 46.57
CA LEU A 4 2.80 2.18 46.43
C LEU A 4 1.29 2.46 46.24
N LYS A 5 0.78 2.38 45.02
CA LYS A 5 -0.66 2.30 44.79
C LYS A 5 -1.14 0.99 45.39
N ILE A 6 -1.85 1.09 46.53
CA ILE A 6 -2.55 -0.04 47.15
C ILE A 6 -3.69 -0.42 46.18
N VAL A 7 -3.52 -1.52 45.46
CA VAL A 7 -4.58 -2.11 44.64
C VAL A 7 -5.53 -2.83 45.61
N PRO A 8 -6.85 -2.57 45.54
CA PRO A 8 -7.81 -3.22 46.43
C PRO A 8 -7.72 -4.76 46.35
N LYS A 9 -7.82 -5.44 47.50
CA LYS A 9 -7.73 -6.89 47.63
C LYS A 9 -8.65 -7.72 46.69
N LEU A 10 -9.72 -7.12 46.20
CA LEU A 10 -10.67 -7.70 45.22
C LEU A 10 -10.07 -7.98 43.84
N TYR A 11 -8.92 -7.37 43.47
CA TYR A 11 -8.27 -7.61 42.18
C TYR A 11 -7.20 -8.70 42.22
N GLN A 12 -6.82 -9.20 43.39
CA GLN A 12 -5.72 -10.17 43.57
C GLN A 12 -6.05 -11.61 43.20
N GLU A 13 -7.32 -11.96 42.95
CA GLU A 13 -7.77 -13.38 42.77
C GLU A 13 -8.22 -13.74 41.35
N LYS A 14 -7.88 -12.92 40.32
CA LYS A 14 -8.55 -13.05 39.01
C LYS A 14 -7.68 -13.55 37.85
N ILE A 15 -6.63 -14.28 38.05
CA ILE A 15 -6.01 -15.00 36.93
C ILE A 15 -6.85 -16.26 36.66
N SER A 16 -7.34 -16.42 35.43
CA SER A 16 -8.08 -17.60 35.03
C SER A 16 -7.22 -18.87 35.11
N GLU A 17 -7.83 -20.01 35.37
CA GLU A 17 -7.12 -21.31 35.37
C GLU A 17 -6.48 -21.54 33.97
N LYS A 18 -7.14 -21.16 32.89
CA LYS A 18 -6.62 -21.27 31.56
C LYS A 18 -5.28 -20.50 31.40
N LEU A 19 -5.21 -19.27 31.87
CA LEU A 19 -3.97 -18.49 31.77
C LEU A 19 -2.84 -19.06 32.64
N LYS A 20 -3.17 -19.63 33.81
CA LYS A 20 -2.21 -20.37 34.65
C LYS A 20 -1.61 -21.57 33.94
N GLU A 21 -2.45 -22.36 33.27
CA GLU A 21 -2.02 -23.51 32.47
C GLU A 21 -1.11 -23.05 31.31
N GLU A 22 -1.52 -22.03 30.56
CA GLU A 22 -0.75 -21.47 29.45
C GLU A 22 0.63 -20.96 29.90
N ILE A 23 0.73 -20.28 31.06
CA ILE A 23 2.00 -19.85 31.66
C ILE A 23 2.84 -21.07 32.06
N SER A 24 2.24 -22.06 32.70
CA SER A 24 2.97 -23.26 33.15
C SER A 24 3.59 -24.02 31.98
N LEU A 25 2.87 -24.16 30.87
CA LEU A 25 3.36 -24.83 29.67
C LEU A 25 4.62 -24.16 29.09
N VAL A 26 4.66 -22.82 29.07
CA VAL A 26 5.77 -22.08 28.47
C VAL A 26 6.96 -21.96 29.41
N THR A 27 6.73 -21.92 30.72
CA THR A 27 7.81 -21.81 31.71
C THR A 27 8.51 -23.16 32.02
N THR A 28 7.98 -24.28 31.49
CA THR A 28 8.56 -25.62 31.62
C THR A 28 8.89 -26.01 33.09
N GLY A 29 8.04 -25.57 34.04
CA GLY A 29 8.20 -25.86 35.46
C GLY A 29 9.21 -24.97 36.21
N GLU A 30 9.83 -23.99 35.56
CA GLU A 30 10.73 -23.04 36.26
C GLU A 30 9.92 -22.02 37.07
N ALA A 31 9.80 -22.27 38.38
CA ALA A 31 9.02 -21.45 39.31
C ALA A 31 9.34 -19.96 39.27
N LYS A 32 10.61 -19.60 39.00
CA LYS A 32 11.05 -18.22 38.89
C LYS A 32 10.35 -17.45 37.79
N TYR A 33 10.25 -18.04 36.59
CA TYR A 33 9.60 -17.44 35.43
C TYR A 33 8.08 -17.45 35.55
N TYR A 34 7.54 -18.56 36.06
CA TYR A 34 6.11 -18.68 36.32
C TYR A 34 5.64 -17.58 37.28
N ASN A 35 6.30 -17.43 38.43
CA ASN A 35 5.92 -16.44 39.45
C ASN A 35 6.00 -15.01 38.94
N ARG A 36 6.96 -14.72 38.04
CA ARG A 36 7.07 -13.37 37.44
C ARG A 36 5.90 -13.05 36.51
N LEU A 37 5.60 -13.93 35.59
CA LEU A 37 4.46 -13.75 34.66
C LEU A 37 3.14 -13.74 35.43
N TYR A 38 2.97 -14.67 36.37
CA TYR A 38 1.80 -14.73 37.24
C TYR A 38 1.59 -13.42 38.01
N LYS A 39 2.63 -12.88 38.64
CA LYS A 39 2.58 -11.61 39.35
C LYS A 39 2.20 -10.44 38.42
N PHE A 40 2.72 -10.39 37.21
CA PHE A 40 2.35 -9.36 36.25
C PHE A 40 0.87 -9.44 35.87
N PHE A 41 0.38 -10.65 35.52
CA PHE A 41 -1.00 -10.80 35.07
C PHE A 41 -2.03 -10.61 36.19
N GLN A 42 -1.66 -10.74 37.48
CA GLN A 42 -2.54 -10.39 38.61
C GLN A 42 -3.01 -8.92 38.59
N TYR A 43 -2.26 -8.04 37.92
CA TYR A 43 -2.56 -6.61 37.82
C TYR A 43 -3.11 -6.20 36.45
N THR A 44 -3.54 -7.17 35.65
CA THR A 44 -4.11 -6.94 34.32
C THR A 44 -5.49 -7.61 34.22
N ASP A 45 -6.29 -7.17 33.23
CA ASP A 45 -7.59 -7.82 32.93
C ASP A 45 -7.45 -8.99 31.94
N ILE A 46 -6.21 -9.45 31.68
CA ILE A 46 -5.92 -10.53 30.73
C ILE A 46 -6.37 -11.88 31.33
N GLN A 47 -7.26 -12.56 30.62
CA GLN A 47 -7.80 -13.86 31.06
C GLN A 47 -7.23 -15.05 30.28
N CYS A 48 -6.67 -14.81 29.10
CA CYS A 48 -5.97 -15.83 28.32
C CYS A 48 -4.91 -15.16 27.41
N THR A 49 -3.99 -15.95 26.87
CA THR A 49 -2.93 -15.43 25.99
C THR A 49 -3.47 -14.85 24.70
N ALA A 50 -4.71 -15.18 24.28
CA ALA A 50 -5.35 -14.55 23.14
C ALA A 50 -5.54 -13.02 23.32
N ASP A 51 -5.78 -12.58 24.57
CA ASP A 51 -6.01 -11.18 24.91
C ASP A 51 -4.70 -10.34 24.94
N ILE A 52 -3.54 -11.00 24.94
CA ILE A 52 -2.24 -10.31 24.89
C ILE A 52 -2.09 -9.58 23.55
N ASN A 53 -1.84 -8.28 23.62
CA ASN A 53 -1.57 -7.40 22.49
C ASN A 53 -0.28 -6.58 22.70
N TYR A 54 0.00 -5.65 21.79
CA TYR A 54 1.19 -4.79 21.90
C TYR A 54 1.20 -3.94 23.19
N GLU A 55 0.05 -3.40 23.59
CA GLU A 55 -0.02 -2.54 24.79
C GLU A 55 0.26 -3.36 26.06
N THR A 56 -0.25 -4.58 26.15
CA THR A 56 0.08 -5.49 27.25
C THR A 56 1.57 -5.80 27.30
N ARG A 57 2.19 -6.05 26.14
CA ARG A 57 3.64 -6.25 26.04
C ARG A 57 4.43 -5.03 26.52
N LYS A 58 3.99 -3.85 26.12
CA LYS A 58 4.59 -2.58 26.53
C LYS A 58 4.46 -2.38 28.02
N MET A 59 3.29 -2.63 28.60
CA MET A 59 3.10 -2.58 30.06
C MET A 59 4.08 -3.52 30.79
N TYR A 60 4.29 -4.73 30.27
CA TYR A 60 5.25 -5.67 30.84
C TYR A 60 6.69 -5.14 30.75
N MET A 61 7.08 -4.63 29.59
CA MET A 61 8.39 -4.00 29.38
C MET A 61 8.59 -2.84 30.35
N ASP A 62 7.64 -1.91 30.43
CA ASP A 62 7.71 -0.76 31.36
C ASP A 62 7.78 -1.19 32.83
N SER A 63 7.21 -2.34 33.20
CA SER A 63 7.34 -2.90 34.54
C SER A 63 8.76 -3.42 34.83
N LEU A 64 9.39 -4.04 33.81
CA LEU A 64 10.77 -4.55 33.93
C LEU A 64 11.80 -3.41 33.97
N GLU A 65 11.54 -2.28 33.30
CA GLU A 65 12.42 -1.10 33.34
C GLU A 65 12.52 -0.47 34.75
N LYS A 66 11.50 -0.66 35.58
CA LYS A 66 11.48 -0.16 36.95
C LYS A 66 12.22 -1.07 37.94
N GLU A 67 12.66 -2.23 37.49
CA GLU A 67 13.37 -3.19 38.30
C GLU A 67 14.88 -3.08 38.09
N ASP A 68 15.64 -3.23 39.15
CA ASP A 68 17.13 -3.27 39.11
C ASP A 68 17.60 -4.68 38.69
N ILE A 69 17.43 -4.98 37.39
CA ILE A 69 17.82 -6.26 36.78
C ILE A 69 18.65 -5.97 35.51
N SER A 70 19.53 -6.90 35.15
CA SER A 70 20.37 -6.73 33.96
C SER A 70 19.58 -6.70 32.67
N GLU A 71 20.02 -5.92 31.66
CA GLU A 71 19.42 -5.82 30.34
C GLU A 71 19.28 -7.19 29.64
N LYS A 72 20.28 -8.05 29.83
CA LYS A 72 20.22 -9.44 29.33
C LYS A 72 19.05 -10.21 29.92
N TYR A 73 18.78 -10.06 31.19
CA TYR A 73 17.69 -10.73 31.87
C TYR A 73 16.33 -10.12 31.50
N LYS A 74 16.23 -8.80 31.31
CA LYS A 74 15.04 -8.14 30.76
C LYS A 74 14.68 -8.70 29.39
N ALA A 75 15.68 -8.79 28.49
CA ALA A 75 15.49 -9.34 27.14
C ALA A 75 15.02 -10.82 27.17
N GLU A 76 15.54 -11.62 28.10
CA GLU A 76 15.10 -13.00 28.30
C GLU A 76 13.65 -13.08 28.74
N LEU A 77 13.25 -12.25 29.72
CA LEU A 77 11.87 -12.18 30.21
C LEU A 77 10.89 -11.71 29.13
N LEU A 78 11.26 -10.71 28.33
CA LEU A 78 10.47 -10.27 27.19
C LEU A 78 10.35 -11.36 26.11
N SER A 79 11.44 -12.09 25.86
CA SER A 79 11.41 -13.22 24.92
C SER A 79 10.48 -14.35 25.43
N LEU A 80 10.46 -14.58 26.73
CA LEU A 80 9.54 -15.54 27.35
C LEU A 80 8.09 -15.07 27.23
N PHE A 81 7.82 -13.79 27.48
CA PHE A 81 6.49 -13.21 27.30
C PHE A 81 6.00 -13.32 25.85
N ASP A 82 6.86 -12.99 24.88
CA ASP A 82 6.56 -13.13 23.46
C ASP A 82 6.29 -14.62 23.10
N ARG A 83 7.07 -15.55 23.66
CA ARG A 83 6.88 -16.99 23.49
C ARG A 83 5.54 -17.45 24.07
N LEU A 84 5.12 -16.95 25.23
CA LEU A 84 3.83 -17.25 25.84
C LEU A 84 2.68 -16.93 24.89
N LYS A 85 2.69 -15.76 24.25
CA LYS A 85 1.68 -15.38 23.25
C LYS A 85 1.73 -16.29 22.03
N ILE A 86 2.91 -16.50 21.44
CA ILE A 86 3.08 -17.22 20.17
C ILE A 86 2.75 -18.70 20.28
N GLU A 87 3.18 -19.37 21.37
CA GLU A 87 2.95 -20.83 21.53
C GLU A 87 1.47 -21.17 21.76
N ASN A 88 0.74 -20.29 22.44
CA ASN A 88 -0.67 -20.48 22.74
C ASN A 88 -1.61 -19.79 21.73
N MET A 89 -1.06 -19.17 20.68
CA MET A 89 -1.86 -18.55 19.63
C MET A 89 -2.60 -19.62 18.82
N PRO A 90 -3.91 -19.42 18.56
CA PRO A 90 -4.62 -20.31 17.67
C PRO A 90 -4.01 -20.23 16.27
N ASP A 91 -3.57 -21.36 15.74
CA ASP A 91 -2.96 -21.44 14.41
C ASP A 91 -4.05 -21.50 13.33
N VAL A 92 -4.82 -20.44 13.25
CA VAL A 92 -6.00 -20.34 12.36
C VAL A 92 -5.58 -20.38 10.88
N TYR A 93 -4.29 -20.07 10.59
CA TYR A 93 -3.79 -19.90 9.22
C TYR A 93 -2.76 -20.95 8.78
N SER A 94 -2.41 -21.91 9.62
CA SER A 94 -1.58 -23.05 9.21
C SER A 94 -2.30 -23.98 8.21
N GLN A 95 -3.62 -23.88 8.16
CA GLN A 95 -4.49 -24.71 7.30
C GLN A 95 -4.70 -24.14 5.90
N GLY A 96 -3.81 -23.27 5.42
CA GLY A 96 -3.87 -22.75 4.04
C GLY A 96 -4.91 -21.66 3.79
N LYS A 97 -5.56 -21.11 4.81
CA LYS A 97 -6.43 -19.95 4.63
C LYS A 97 -5.60 -18.68 4.46
N PRO A 98 -5.84 -17.87 3.43
CA PRO A 98 -5.13 -16.62 3.25
C PRO A 98 -5.50 -15.61 4.34
N PHE A 99 -4.58 -14.69 4.67
CA PHE A 99 -4.93 -13.54 5.49
C PHE A 99 -5.98 -12.70 4.76
N SER A 100 -6.86 -12.06 5.52
CA SER A 100 -7.84 -11.09 5.04
C SER A 100 -7.79 -9.83 5.89
N VAL A 101 -8.00 -8.67 5.31
CA VAL A 101 -8.09 -7.39 6.03
C VAL A 101 -9.30 -7.32 6.96
N GLU A 102 -10.27 -8.22 6.78
CA GLU A 102 -11.47 -8.33 7.62
C GLU A 102 -11.21 -9.00 8.96
N GLN A 103 -10.03 -9.60 9.13
CA GLN A 103 -9.68 -10.30 10.38
C GLN A 103 -9.50 -9.34 11.54
N GLU A 104 -9.78 -9.82 12.75
CA GLU A 104 -9.64 -9.05 13.99
C GLU A 104 -8.24 -8.45 14.16
N PHE A 105 -7.20 -9.14 13.70
CA PHE A 105 -5.83 -8.60 13.72
C PHE A 105 -5.72 -7.29 12.94
N PHE A 106 -6.29 -7.20 11.73
CA PHE A 106 -6.22 -6.00 10.90
C PHE A 106 -7.24 -4.91 11.28
N LYS A 107 -8.20 -5.21 12.16
CA LYS A 107 -9.10 -4.17 12.70
C LYS A 107 -8.41 -3.27 13.71
N GLN A 108 -7.30 -3.73 14.31
CA GLN A 108 -6.53 -2.95 15.27
C GLN A 108 -5.87 -1.72 14.59
N ASP A 109 -5.68 -0.66 15.37
CA ASP A 109 -4.96 0.54 14.93
C ASP A 109 -3.44 0.42 15.12
N LYS A 110 -3.00 -0.49 15.98
CA LYS A 110 -1.60 -0.85 16.17
C LYS A 110 -1.40 -2.31 15.85
N LEU A 111 -0.72 -2.58 14.75
CA LEU A 111 -0.43 -3.92 14.28
C LEU A 111 0.98 -4.32 14.72
N PHE A 112 1.09 -5.27 15.63
CA PHE A 112 2.37 -5.81 16.04
C PHE A 112 2.60 -7.16 15.35
N LEU A 113 3.41 -7.17 14.31
CA LEU A 113 3.57 -8.33 13.42
C LEU A 113 4.13 -9.57 14.12
N LEU A 114 4.78 -9.41 15.28
CA LEU A 114 5.20 -10.54 16.10
C LEU A 114 4.00 -11.36 16.60
N TYR A 115 2.83 -10.72 16.75
CA TYR A 115 1.59 -11.34 17.24
C TYR A 115 0.57 -11.63 16.13
N VAL A 116 1.05 -11.67 14.88
CA VAL A 116 0.22 -12.07 13.74
C VAL A 116 -0.33 -13.48 13.99
N PRO A 117 -1.64 -13.71 13.75
CA PRO A 117 -2.29 -15.00 14.07
C PRO A 117 -1.92 -16.13 13.09
N ASN A 118 -0.63 -16.32 12.90
CA ASN A 118 0.00 -17.40 12.15
C ASN A 118 1.30 -17.78 12.86
N LYS A 119 1.31 -18.92 13.53
CA LYS A 119 2.43 -19.36 14.38
C LYS A 119 3.76 -19.41 13.63
N LYS A 120 3.77 -19.93 12.41
CA LYS A 120 4.98 -20.01 11.56
C LYS A 120 5.57 -18.64 11.25
N LYS A 121 4.71 -17.68 10.92
CA LYS A 121 5.15 -16.29 10.62
C LYS A 121 5.58 -15.56 11.90
N ALA A 122 4.81 -15.66 12.98
CA ALA A 122 5.16 -15.11 14.28
C ALA A 122 6.53 -15.64 14.77
N GLN A 123 6.77 -16.94 14.66
CA GLN A 123 8.06 -17.55 15.01
C GLN A 123 9.22 -16.99 14.18
N SER A 124 9.01 -16.74 12.89
CA SER A 124 10.06 -16.14 12.04
C SER A 124 10.39 -14.70 12.46
N PHE A 125 9.40 -13.94 12.91
CA PHE A 125 9.60 -12.57 13.42
C PHE A 125 10.33 -12.53 14.77
N ARG A 126 10.37 -13.64 15.53
CA ARG A 126 11.18 -13.72 16.76
C ARG A 126 12.67 -13.46 16.53
N GLN A 127 13.19 -13.74 15.34
CA GLN A 127 14.59 -13.52 14.99
C GLN A 127 14.92 -12.04 14.73
N VAL A 128 13.94 -11.17 14.63
CA VAL A 128 14.15 -9.72 14.46
C VAL A 128 14.72 -9.14 15.75
N VAL A 129 15.87 -8.48 15.66
CA VAL A 129 16.58 -7.96 16.83
C VAL A 129 15.78 -6.84 17.49
N ASP A 130 15.45 -5.79 16.75
CA ASP A 130 14.59 -4.72 17.25
C ASP A 130 13.11 -5.04 16.94
N LYS A 131 12.36 -5.36 17.99
CA LYS A 131 10.93 -5.68 17.87
C LYS A 131 10.08 -4.45 17.52
N ASN A 132 10.57 -3.23 17.73
CA ASN A 132 9.87 -2.00 17.36
C ASN A 132 9.74 -1.88 15.83
N ASP A 133 10.65 -2.50 15.07
CA ASP A 133 10.53 -2.58 13.61
C ASP A 133 9.26 -3.31 13.15
N LEU A 134 8.74 -4.21 13.99
CA LEU A 134 7.52 -4.99 13.73
C LEU A 134 6.24 -4.26 14.13
N LEU A 135 6.34 -3.11 14.79
CA LEU A 135 5.18 -2.30 15.16
C LEU A 135 4.77 -1.38 14.01
N TRP A 136 3.51 -1.43 13.67
CA TRP A 136 2.81 -0.52 12.75
C TRP A 136 1.77 0.26 13.54
N ASP A 137 2.14 1.46 13.96
CA ASP A 137 1.24 2.39 14.65
C ASP A 137 0.51 3.24 13.60
N LEU A 138 -0.69 2.81 13.24
CA LEU A 138 -1.52 3.46 12.22
C LEU A 138 -2.29 4.66 12.76
N THR A 139 -2.32 4.84 14.09
CA THR A 139 -2.98 6.02 14.73
C THR A 139 -2.32 7.34 14.38
N ARG A 140 -1.08 7.29 13.89
CA ARG A 140 -0.30 8.47 13.51
C ARG A 140 -0.48 8.90 12.07
N ILE A 141 -1.13 8.09 11.26
CA ILE A 141 -1.39 8.37 9.84
C ILE A 141 -2.65 9.21 9.73
N HIS A 142 -2.55 10.38 9.07
CA HIS A 142 -3.66 11.33 8.98
C HIS A 142 -4.77 10.86 8.04
N SER A 143 -4.41 10.18 6.94
CA SER A 143 -5.36 9.72 5.94
C SER A 143 -5.93 8.33 6.25
N SER A 144 -7.25 8.23 6.37
CA SER A 144 -7.96 6.95 6.52
C SER A 144 -7.78 6.03 5.31
N GLN A 145 -7.69 6.61 4.10
CA GLN A 145 -7.43 5.87 2.87
C GLN A 145 -6.02 5.25 2.90
N LEU A 146 -5.01 6.01 3.31
CA LEU A 146 -3.64 5.51 3.43
C LEU A 146 -3.54 4.41 4.51
N VAL A 147 -4.27 4.54 5.63
CA VAL A 147 -4.38 3.48 6.66
C VAL A 147 -4.97 2.21 6.05
N ARG A 148 -6.08 2.33 5.32
CA ARG A 148 -6.73 1.19 4.66
C ARG A 148 -5.79 0.52 3.67
N GLN A 149 -5.14 1.28 2.80
CA GLN A 149 -4.17 0.77 1.83
C GLN A 149 -2.98 0.09 2.51
N THR A 150 -2.48 0.65 3.59
CA THR A 150 -1.40 0.04 4.39
C THR A 150 -1.81 -1.33 4.93
N LYS A 151 -3.03 -1.47 5.44
CA LYS A 151 -3.56 -2.76 5.94
C LYS A 151 -3.66 -3.80 4.81
N ILE A 152 -4.16 -3.42 3.63
CA ILE A 152 -4.23 -4.30 2.45
C ILE A 152 -2.82 -4.78 2.06
N LEU A 153 -1.86 -3.87 1.95
CA LEU A 153 -0.50 -4.20 1.57
C LEU A 153 0.20 -5.10 2.60
N LEU A 154 0.00 -4.85 3.88
CA LEU A 154 0.52 -5.73 4.95
C LEU A 154 -0.10 -7.11 4.88
N CYS A 155 -1.41 -7.20 4.63
CA CYS A 155 -2.12 -8.46 4.45
C CYS A 155 -1.50 -9.27 3.32
N GLU A 156 -1.30 -8.66 2.15
CA GLU A 156 -0.70 -9.32 0.98
C GLU A 156 0.76 -9.74 1.22
N ILE A 157 1.57 -8.90 1.87
CA ILE A 157 2.93 -9.28 2.26
C ILE A 157 2.93 -10.49 3.20
N LEU A 158 1.99 -10.53 4.15
CA LEU A 158 1.86 -11.65 5.09
C LEU A 158 1.32 -12.93 4.41
N ASN A 159 0.61 -12.81 3.31
CA ASN A 159 0.20 -13.96 2.48
C ASN A 159 1.35 -14.61 1.71
N MET A 160 2.44 -13.89 1.45
CA MET A 160 3.59 -14.44 0.72
C MET A 160 4.29 -15.54 1.52
N ASP A 161 4.73 -16.61 0.84
CA ASP A 161 5.42 -17.75 1.49
C ASP A 161 6.85 -17.43 1.95
N LYS A 162 7.50 -16.42 1.37
CA LYS A 162 8.94 -16.13 1.58
C LYS A 162 9.21 -15.27 2.80
N VAL A 163 8.99 -15.78 3.99
CA VAL A 163 9.04 -15.05 5.27
C VAL A 163 10.37 -14.36 5.55
N GLN A 164 11.52 -15.00 5.29
CA GLN A 164 12.85 -14.43 5.64
C GLN A 164 13.23 -13.16 4.87
N ARG A 165 12.65 -12.96 3.65
CA ARG A 165 12.93 -11.80 2.81
C ARG A 165 11.93 -10.66 3.02
N HIS A 166 10.81 -10.92 3.70
CA HIS A 166 9.71 -9.94 3.82
C HIS A 166 10.14 -8.65 4.49
N ARG A 167 10.92 -8.72 5.59
CA ARG A 167 11.33 -7.54 6.33
C ARG A 167 12.12 -6.57 5.45
N ARG A 168 13.23 -7.01 4.87
CA ARG A 168 14.14 -6.14 4.11
C ARG A 168 13.60 -5.71 2.76
N TYR A 169 12.83 -6.57 2.09
CA TYR A 169 12.41 -6.33 0.71
C TYR A 169 11.01 -5.70 0.61
N PHE A 170 10.18 -5.82 1.64
CA PHE A 170 8.82 -5.33 1.63
C PHE A 170 8.47 -4.48 2.86
N LEU A 171 8.63 -4.98 4.09
CA LEU A 171 8.14 -4.28 5.28
C LEU A 171 8.86 -2.96 5.54
N GLU A 172 10.20 -2.94 5.51
CA GLU A 172 10.98 -1.71 5.71
C GLU A 172 10.74 -0.69 4.57
N PRO A 173 10.82 -1.08 3.28
CA PRO A 173 10.50 -0.16 2.19
C PRO A 173 9.06 0.33 2.21
N LEU A 174 8.08 -0.51 2.55
CA LEU A 174 6.69 -0.10 2.69
C LEU A 174 6.52 0.90 3.83
N LYS A 175 7.17 0.68 4.97
CA LYS A 175 7.13 1.62 6.10
C LYS A 175 7.69 2.99 5.72
N ALA A 176 8.75 3.01 4.91
CA ALA A 176 9.32 4.25 4.37
C ALA A 176 8.34 4.93 3.39
N LEU A 177 7.68 4.17 2.50
CA LEU A 177 6.68 4.68 1.57
C LEU A 177 5.48 5.30 2.30
N VAL A 178 4.92 4.59 3.28
CA VAL A 178 3.78 5.09 4.06
C VAL A 178 4.13 6.36 4.82
N ARG A 179 5.31 6.42 5.47
CA ARG A 179 5.80 7.64 6.13
C ARG A 179 5.99 8.80 5.17
N PHE A 180 6.48 8.52 3.97
CA PHE A 180 6.60 9.53 2.92
C PHE A 180 5.23 10.06 2.50
N CYS A 181 4.30 9.18 2.17
CA CYS A 181 2.95 9.57 1.77
C CYS A 181 2.27 10.43 2.85
N ASP A 182 2.29 9.99 4.11
CA ASP A 182 1.72 10.74 5.23
C ASP A 182 2.38 12.11 5.40
N LYS A 183 3.72 12.18 5.34
CA LYS A 183 4.47 13.44 5.46
C LYS A 183 4.15 14.46 4.37
N TYR A 184 3.91 14.01 3.16
CA TYR A 184 3.69 14.87 1.99
C TYR A 184 2.22 15.01 1.58
N GLY A 185 1.29 14.50 2.40
CA GLY A 185 -0.15 14.62 2.16
C GLY A 185 -0.62 13.82 0.95
N ILE A 186 -0.01 12.67 0.68
CA ILE A 186 -0.43 11.74 -0.37
C ILE A 186 -1.38 10.74 0.26
N ASP A 187 -2.67 10.93 0.02
CA ASP A 187 -3.73 10.12 0.64
C ASP A 187 -3.92 8.76 -0.04
N ASP A 188 -3.56 8.65 -1.31
CA ASP A 188 -3.72 7.46 -2.13
C ASP A 188 -2.45 7.11 -2.90
N ILE A 189 -1.88 5.93 -2.61
CA ILE A 189 -0.65 5.43 -3.27
C ILE A 189 -0.89 5.17 -4.77
N GLU A 190 -2.11 4.81 -5.18
CA GLU A 190 -2.42 4.55 -6.58
C GLU A 190 -2.44 5.84 -7.41
N GLU A 191 -2.69 6.99 -6.77
CA GLU A 191 -2.71 8.31 -7.42
C GLU A 191 -1.35 9.02 -7.42
N MET A 192 -0.31 8.44 -6.81
CA MET A 192 1.04 9.02 -6.86
C MET A 192 1.48 9.28 -8.30
N GLU A 193 1.96 10.48 -8.55
CA GLU A 193 2.49 10.92 -9.85
C GLU A 193 3.99 10.60 -9.98
N GLN A 194 4.54 10.80 -11.18
CA GLN A 194 5.99 10.65 -11.40
C GLN A 194 6.81 11.61 -10.53
N ALA A 195 6.27 12.82 -10.29
CA ALA A 195 6.91 13.79 -9.39
C ALA A 195 6.98 13.29 -7.95
N ASP A 196 5.95 12.59 -7.49
CA ASP A 196 5.92 11.98 -6.15
C ASP A 196 6.92 10.84 -6.02
N GLU A 197 7.02 10.00 -7.05
CA GLU A 197 8.06 8.95 -7.07
C GLU A 197 9.47 9.54 -7.00
N ASN A 198 9.74 10.57 -7.79
CA ASN A 198 11.04 11.23 -7.76
C ASN A 198 11.33 11.85 -6.40
N ARG A 199 10.32 12.47 -5.76
CA ARG A 199 10.44 12.99 -4.38
C ARG A 199 10.67 11.87 -3.37
N PHE A 200 10.01 10.72 -3.55
CA PHE A 200 10.22 9.55 -2.69
C PHE A 200 11.65 9.03 -2.80
N TYR A 201 12.23 8.93 -3.99
CA TYR A 201 13.64 8.54 -4.15
C TYR A 201 14.60 9.50 -3.46
N LEU A 202 14.35 10.81 -3.54
CA LEU A 202 15.13 11.82 -2.83
C LEU A 202 14.95 11.72 -1.30
N TYR A 203 13.73 11.45 -0.84
CA TYR A 203 13.43 11.25 0.59
C TYR A 203 14.24 10.10 1.17
N LEU A 204 14.46 9.03 0.41
CA LEU A 204 15.21 7.85 0.83
C LEU A 204 16.73 8.06 0.91
N ASN A 205 17.27 9.23 0.55
CA ASN A 205 18.72 9.46 0.63
C ASN A 205 19.29 9.29 2.04
N LYS A 206 18.45 9.40 3.07
CA LYS A 206 18.80 9.19 4.49
C LYS A 206 18.62 7.74 4.97
N GLU A 207 18.03 6.88 4.13
CA GLU A 207 17.73 5.50 4.45
C GLU A 207 18.87 4.55 4.06
N SER A 208 18.77 3.30 4.49
CA SER A 208 19.75 2.28 4.13
C SER A 208 19.78 2.00 2.62
N GLU A 209 20.94 1.59 2.09
CA GLU A 209 21.10 1.23 0.68
C GLU A 209 20.14 0.11 0.21
N ILE A 210 19.73 -0.77 1.13
CA ILE A 210 18.77 -1.85 0.84
C ILE A 210 17.40 -1.24 0.55
N ILE A 211 16.95 -0.28 1.36
CA ILE A 211 15.66 0.41 1.17
C ILE A 211 15.69 1.18 -0.15
N LYS A 212 16.76 1.92 -0.44
CA LYS A 212 16.92 2.65 -1.71
C LYS A 212 16.79 1.73 -2.93
N LYS A 213 17.47 0.57 -2.93
CA LYS A 213 17.40 -0.41 -4.02
C LYS A 213 16.01 -1.04 -4.21
N GLN A 214 15.17 -1.04 -3.18
CA GLN A 214 13.83 -1.59 -3.26
C GLN A 214 12.75 -0.51 -3.50
N ALA A 215 13.12 0.76 -3.54
CA ALA A 215 12.19 1.88 -3.62
C ALA A 215 11.23 1.78 -4.83
N SER A 216 11.75 1.60 -6.05
CA SER A 216 10.91 1.46 -7.24
C SER A 216 10.02 0.22 -7.18
N LYS A 217 10.55 -0.89 -6.67
CA LYS A 217 9.82 -2.16 -6.56
C LYS A 217 8.69 -2.08 -5.55
N ILE A 218 8.86 -1.34 -4.44
CA ILE A 218 7.80 -1.21 -3.44
C ILE A 218 6.65 -0.34 -3.93
N VAL A 219 6.93 0.73 -4.67
CA VAL A 219 5.90 1.57 -5.28
C VAL A 219 5.11 0.79 -6.33
N GLU A 220 5.80 0.08 -7.23
CA GLU A 220 5.16 -0.78 -8.23
C GLU A 220 4.34 -1.90 -7.57
N PHE A 221 4.92 -2.57 -6.56
CA PHE A 221 4.22 -3.60 -5.79
C PHE A 221 2.97 -3.05 -5.13
N ALA A 222 3.07 -1.91 -4.44
CA ALA A 222 1.96 -1.30 -3.73
C ALA A 222 0.81 -0.94 -4.68
N ARG A 223 1.09 -0.20 -5.75
CA ARG A 223 0.10 0.16 -6.77
C ARG A 223 -0.56 -1.04 -7.40
N ARG A 224 0.25 -2.02 -7.84
CA ARG A 224 -0.28 -3.22 -8.48
C ARG A 224 -1.17 -4.02 -7.53
N THR A 225 -0.71 -4.22 -6.30
CA THR A 225 -1.47 -4.96 -5.29
C THR A 225 -2.80 -4.27 -5.01
N LEU A 226 -2.80 -2.98 -4.70
CA LEU A 226 -4.02 -2.22 -4.42
C LEU A 226 -5.00 -2.30 -5.59
N PHE A 227 -4.54 -1.99 -6.80
CA PHE A 227 -5.39 -2.01 -7.99
C PHE A 227 -5.99 -3.40 -8.28
N LEU A 228 -5.28 -4.49 -7.98
CA LEU A 228 -5.74 -5.85 -8.25
C LEU A 228 -6.60 -6.45 -7.14
N THR A 229 -6.38 -6.06 -5.87
CA THR A 229 -6.99 -6.73 -4.70
C THR A 229 -8.10 -5.93 -4.05
N ASP A 230 -8.18 -4.62 -4.28
CA ASP A 230 -9.26 -3.80 -3.72
C ASP A 230 -10.63 -4.26 -4.26
N SER A 231 -11.68 -4.13 -3.43
CA SER A 231 -13.06 -4.48 -3.81
C SER A 231 -13.56 -3.66 -5.01
N GLU A 232 -13.19 -2.38 -5.06
CA GLU A 232 -13.55 -1.46 -6.13
C GLU A 232 -12.33 -1.06 -6.96
N ILE A 233 -12.56 -0.77 -8.26
CA ILE A 233 -11.51 -0.28 -9.13
C ILE A 233 -11.33 1.22 -8.90
N ASN A 234 -10.13 1.63 -8.50
CA ASN A 234 -9.76 3.04 -8.48
C ASN A 234 -9.51 3.54 -9.92
N TRP A 235 -10.51 4.16 -10.52
CA TRP A 235 -10.41 4.72 -11.87
C TRP A 235 -9.55 5.98 -11.95
N GLN A 236 -9.15 6.56 -10.82
CA GLN A 236 -8.23 7.70 -10.73
C GLN A 236 -6.78 7.26 -10.56
N ALA A 237 -6.52 5.96 -10.38
CA ALA A 237 -5.19 5.41 -10.28
C ALA A 237 -4.32 5.82 -11.49
N CYS A 238 -3.09 6.28 -11.24
CA CYS A 238 -2.16 6.70 -12.30
C CYS A 238 -1.73 5.56 -13.23
N ILE A 239 -1.87 4.31 -12.78
CA ILE A 239 -1.55 3.11 -13.58
C ILE A 239 -2.66 2.08 -13.41
N TRP A 240 -3.26 1.65 -14.52
CA TRP A 240 -4.26 0.58 -14.54
C TRP A 240 -3.62 -0.73 -14.97
N TYR A 241 -3.74 -1.78 -14.18
CA TYR A 241 -3.22 -3.10 -14.49
C TYR A 241 -4.27 -3.96 -15.19
N MET A 242 -3.96 -4.42 -16.40
CA MET A 242 -4.93 -5.08 -17.26
C MET A 242 -5.38 -6.45 -16.76
N ASP A 243 -4.62 -7.08 -15.88
CA ASP A 243 -5.00 -8.33 -15.21
C ASP A 243 -6.28 -8.20 -14.36
N ARG A 244 -6.70 -6.97 -14.01
CA ARG A 244 -7.96 -6.69 -13.28
C ARG A 244 -9.18 -6.89 -14.14
N PHE A 245 -9.06 -6.74 -15.46
CA PHE A 245 -10.18 -6.73 -16.39
C PHE A 245 -10.32 -8.07 -17.07
N GLN A 246 -11.55 -8.60 -17.10
CA GLN A 246 -11.90 -9.81 -17.86
C GLN A 246 -12.17 -9.41 -19.31
N LEU A 247 -11.13 -9.26 -20.10
CA LEU A 247 -11.26 -8.89 -21.51
C LEU A 247 -11.31 -10.12 -22.40
N ASP A 248 -12.04 -10.00 -23.52
CA ASP A 248 -12.07 -11.03 -24.54
C ASP A 248 -10.65 -11.32 -25.06
N LYS A 249 -10.34 -12.60 -25.27
CA LYS A 249 -9.03 -13.05 -25.77
C LYS A 249 -8.67 -12.46 -27.14
N SER A 250 -9.66 -12.17 -27.98
CA SER A 250 -9.48 -11.53 -29.29
C SER A 250 -8.89 -10.11 -29.18
N ARG A 251 -9.09 -9.45 -28.03
CA ARG A 251 -8.56 -8.11 -27.76
C ARG A 251 -7.13 -8.12 -27.20
N ILE A 252 -6.59 -9.29 -26.87
CA ILE A 252 -5.29 -9.46 -26.25
C ILE A 252 -4.30 -10.03 -27.26
N ASN A 253 -3.21 -9.32 -27.56
CA ASN A 253 -2.12 -9.86 -28.34
C ASN A 253 -1.29 -10.80 -27.46
N ALA A 254 -1.40 -12.11 -27.70
CA ALA A 254 -0.74 -13.14 -26.90
C ALA A 254 0.81 -13.06 -26.96
N SER A 255 1.39 -12.61 -28.09
CA SER A 255 2.84 -12.49 -28.26
C SER A 255 3.44 -11.26 -27.61
N SER A 256 2.60 -10.22 -27.37
CA SER A 256 3.05 -8.97 -26.71
C SER A 256 1.88 -8.36 -25.90
N PRO A 257 1.51 -8.97 -24.76
CA PRO A 257 0.37 -8.52 -23.99
C PRO A 257 0.64 -7.15 -23.34
N VAL A 258 -0.34 -6.26 -23.44
CA VAL A 258 -0.34 -5.00 -22.71
C VAL A 258 -0.65 -5.28 -21.24
N LYS A 259 0.30 -5.07 -20.35
CA LYS A 259 0.15 -5.35 -18.92
C LYS A 259 -0.50 -4.20 -18.16
N SER A 260 -0.31 -2.96 -18.63
CA SER A 260 -0.84 -1.77 -17.96
C SER A 260 -1.08 -0.63 -18.93
N LEU A 261 -1.98 0.29 -18.53
CA LEU A 261 -2.16 1.62 -19.12
C LEU A 261 -1.65 2.64 -18.11
N SER A 262 -0.84 3.59 -18.54
CA SER A 262 -0.19 4.57 -17.66
C SER A 262 -0.62 5.98 -18.00
N PHE A 263 -1.00 6.74 -16.98
CA PHE A 263 -1.40 8.15 -17.02
C PHE A 263 -0.47 9.03 -16.18
N ILE A 264 0.60 8.45 -15.63
CA ILE A 264 1.50 9.04 -14.62
C ILE A 264 2.22 10.31 -15.08
N ASN A 265 2.34 10.51 -16.40
CA ASN A 265 3.04 11.64 -16.99
C ASN A 265 2.12 12.84 -17.29
N ILE A 266 0.86 12.80 -16.92
CA ILE A 266 -0.10 13.90 -17.05
C ILE A 266 -0.26 14.51 -15.66
N TYR A 267 0.26 15.74 -15.49
CA TYR A 267 0.35 16.38 -14.17
C TYR A 267 -0.93 17.15 -13.81
N GLU A 268 -1.61 17.73 -14.80
CA GLU A 268 -2.91 18.36 -14.55
C GLU A 268 -3.95 17.27 -14.29
N LYS A 269 -4.47 17.23 -13.05
CA LYS A 269 -5.39 16.17 -12.60
C LYS A 269 -6.67 16.08 -13.44
N GLU A 270 -7.19 17.23 -13.86
CA GLU A 270 -8.39 17.30 -14.70
C GLU A 270 -8.14 16.71 -16.09
N ASN A 271 -7.01 17.06 -16.72
CA ASN A 271 -6.59 16.49 -18.01
C ASN A 271 -6.42 14.97 -17.91
N ARG A 272 -5.78 14.51 -16.83
CA ARG A 272 -5.61 13.09 -16.56
C ARG A 272 -6.96 12.38 -16.38
N TRP A 273 -7.87 12.96 -15.60
CA TRP A 273 -9.21 12.44 -15.38
C TRP A 273 -9.99 12.27 -16.69
N TYR A 274 -9.97 13.24 -17.57
CA TYR A 274 -10.66 13.14 -18.86
C TYR A 274 -10.08 12.03 -19.74
N LEU A 275 -8.76 11.86 -19.74
CA LEU A 275 -8.15 10.74 -20.48
C LEU A 275 -8.49 9.39 -19.85
N GLN A 276 -8.53 9.30 -18.52
CA GLN A 276 -8.97 8.09 -17.81
C GLN A 276 -10.45 7.77 -18.13
N LEU A 277 -11.31 8.78 -18.17
CA LEU A 277 -12.71 8.60 -18.57
C LEU A 277 -12.84 8.05 -20.01
N TYR A 278 -12.02 8.56 -20.92
CA TYR A 278 -11.96 8.05 -22.29
C TYR A 278 -11.38 6.63 -22.35
N ALA A 279 -10.33 6.36 -21.63
CA ALA A 279 -9.73 5.03 -21.53
C ALA A 279 -10.72 4.00 -20.96
N LYS A 280 -11.50 4.38 -19.94
CA LYS A 280 -12.58 3.55 -19.38
C LYS A 280 -13.63 3.20 -20.43
N TYR A 281 -14.01 4.16 -21.25
CA TYR A 281 -14.91 3.93 -22.39
C TYR A 281 -14.30 2.93 -23.40
N LEU A 282 -13.03 3.14 -23.79
CA LEU A 282 -12.36 2.26 -24.76
C LEU A 282 -12.18 0.83 -24.23
N VAL A 283 -11.84 0.67 -22.96
CA VAL A 283 -11.67 -0.65 -22.34
C VAL A 283 -13.02 -1.37 -22.19
N GLY A 284 -14.06 -0.65 -21.77
CA GLY A 284 -15.34 -1.25 -21.40
C GLY A 284 -16.34 -1.46 -22.56
N ILE A 285 -16.29 -0.60 -23.59
CA ILE A 285 -17.36 -0.55 -24.61
C ILE A 285 -16.83 -0.82 -26.01
N SER A 286 -15.57 -0.43 -26.34
CA SER A 286 -15.06 -0.62 -27.70
C SER A 286 -14.54 -2.03 -27.94
N ASP A 287 -14.56 -2.49 -29.20
CA ASP A 287 -13.96 -3.75 -29.63
C ASP A 287 -12.46 -3.63 -29.95
N LEU A 288 -11.84 -2.49 -29.64
CA LEU A 288 -10.43 -2.25 -29.94
C LEU A 288 -9.52 -3.21 -29.16
N SER A 289 -8.46 -3.68 -29.82
CA SER A 289 -7.41 -4.41 -29.12
C SER A 289 -6.71 -3.53 -28.07
N LEU A 290 -6.24 -4.15 -26.99
CA LEU A 290 -5.50 -3.44 -25.93
C LEU A 290 -4.27 -2.69 -26.47
N SER A 291 -3.61 -3.23 -27.50
CA SER A 291 -2.48 -2.55 -28.15
C SER A 291 -2.92 -1.25 -28.82
N ASN A 292 -4.07 -1.26 -29.48
CA ASN A 292 -4.62 -0.06 -30.10
C ASN A 292 -5.06 0.96 -29.03
N ILE A 293 -5.71 0.50 -27.94
CA ILE A 293 -6.09 1.38 -26.83
C ILE A 293 -4.85 2.04 -26.21
N ARG A 294 -3.80 1.25 -25.93
CA ARG A 294 -2.54 1.79 -25.40
C ARG A 294 -1.92 2.85 -26.31
N ASN A 295 -1.92 2.59 -27.63
CA ASN A 295 -1.40 3.54 -28.61
C ASN A 295 -2.24 4.82 -28.62
N THR A 296 -3.57 4.71 -28.65
CA THR A 296 -4.49 5.84 -28.57
C THR A 296 -4.23 6.70 -27.34
N ILE A 297 -4.14 6.08 -26.15
CA ILE A 297 -3.82 6.77 -24.90
C ILE A 297 -2.45 7.43 -24.99
N SER A 298 -1.44 6.77 -25.56
CA SER A 298 -0.10 7.34 -25.71
C SER A 298 -0.08 8.59 -26.55
N PHE A 299 -0.79 8.62 -27.69
CA PHE A 299 -0.87 9.80 -28.56
C PHE A 299 -1.56 10.97 -27.84
N ILE A 300 -2.68 10.71 -27.18
CA ILE A 300 -3.42 11.74 -26.46
C ILE A 300 -2.61 12.23 -25.24
N SER A 301 -1.92 11.34 -24.53
CA SER A 301 -1.06 11.72 -23.40
C SER A 301 0.03 12.72 -23.79
N GLN A 302 0.60 12.60 -24.99
CA GLN A 302 1.61 13.56 -25.45
C GLN A 302 1.01 14.96 -25.70
N PHE A 303 -0.21 15.01 -26.24
CA PHE A 303 -0.93 16.27 -26.39
C PHE A 303 -1.30 16.88 -25.04
N LEU A 304 -1.83 16.09 -24.09
CA LEU A 304 -2.16 16.59 -22.75
C LEU A 304 -0.91 17.02 -21.98
N LYS A 305 0.20 16.31 -22.14
CA LYS A 305 1.51 16.74 -21.59
C LYS A 305 1.99 18.07 -22.16
N TYR A 306 1.73 18.33 -23.44
CA TYR A 306 2.00 19.65 -24.03
C TYR A 306 1.14 20.73 -23.34
N LEU A 307 -0.16 20.49 -23.13
CA LEU A 307 -1.05 21.42 -22.42
C LEU A 307 -0.60 21.63 -20.97
N ASP A 308 -0.20 20.57 -20.27
CA ASP A 308 0.36 20.67 -18.91
C ASP A 308 1.59 21.60 -18.86
N GLY A 309 2.45 21.54 -19.89
CA GLY A 309 3.58 22.45 -20.03
C GLY A 309 3.19 23.92 -20.21
N GLN A 310 1.97 24.17 -20.68
CA GLN A 310 1.37 25.51 -20.80
C GLN A 310 0.49 25.87 -19.58
N SER A 311 0.41 24.97 -18.58
CA SER A 311 -0.51 25.09 -17.42
C SER A 311 -1.97 25.25 -17.85
N LYS A 312 -2.37 24.59 -18.95
CA LYS A 312 -3.70 24.65 -19.55
C LYS A 312 -4.49 23.36 -19.36
N LYS A 313 -5.77 23.49 -19.09
CA LYS A 313 -6.72 22.38 -19.09
C LYS A 313 -7.28 22.17 -20.50
N VAL A 314 -7.69 20.93 -20.80
CA VAL A 314 -8.31 20.63 -22.10
C VAL A 314 -9.65 21.36 -22.29
N THR A 315 -10.32 21.74 -21.21
CA THR A 315 -11.54 22.57 -21.23
C THR A 315 -11.27 24.05 -21.57
N GLU A 316 -10.03 24.50 -21.39
CA GLU A 316 -9.59 25.86 -21.70
C GLU A 316 -8.89 25.96 -23.07
N LEU A 317 -8.99 24.90 -23.87
CA LEU A 317 -8.31 24.77 -25.17
C LEU A 317 -8.79 25.80 -26.17
N GLU A 318 -7.84 26.48 -26.81
CA GLU A 318 -8.08 27.42 -27.91
C GLU A 318 -7.58 26.89 -29.25
N ILE A 319 -8.02 27.50 -30.36
CA ILE A 319 -7.59 27.11 -31.71
C ILE A 319 -6.08 27.24 -31.85
N GLN A 320 -5.50 28.28 -31.23
CA GLN A 320 -4.06 28.54 -31.28
C GLN A 320 -3.25 27.41 -30.62
N ASP A 321 -3.71 26.84 -29.50
CA ASP A 321 -3.00 25.73 -28.86
C ASP A 321 -2.88 24.51 -29.77
N ILE A 322 -3.94 24.25 -30.55
CA ILE A 322 -3.91 23.17 -31.54
C ILE A 322 -2.96 23.50 -32.69
N ALA A 323 -3.00 24.72 -33.20
CA ALA A 323 -2.11 25.15 -34.28
C ALA A 323 -0.64 25.04 -33.84
N ASP A 324 -0.32 25.47 -32.63
CA ASP A 324 1.02 25.40 -32.06
C ASP A 324 1.46 23.94 -31.86
N TYR A 325 0.59 23.06 -31.32
CA TYR A 325 0.92 21.66 -31.20
C TYR A 325 1.12 20.96 -32.54
N VAL A 326 0.29 21.28 -33.56
CA VAL A 326 0.44 20.78 -34.92
C VAL A 326 1.80 21.26 -35.52
N SER A 327 2.18 22.50 -35.28
CA SER A 327 3.48 23.05 -35.73
C SER A 327 4.65 22.30 -35.06
N ILE A 328 4.54 21.94 -33.76
CA ILE A 328 5.55 21.15 -33.07
C ILE A 328 5.66 19.76 -33.70
N LEU A 329 4.54 19.13 -34.02
CA LEU A 329 4.52 17.80 -34.68
C LEU A 329 5.13 17.89 -36.08
N ASP A 330 4.93 18.99 -36.80
CA ASP A 330 5.42 19.20 -38.16
C ASP A 330 6.95 19.34 -38.21
N VAL A 331 7.51 20.02 -37.24
CA VAL A 331 8.96 20.20 -37.10
C VAL A 331 9.66 18.95 -36.58
N SER A 332 8.91 18.07 -35.88
CA SER A 332 9.46 16.80 -35.41
C SER A 332 9.62 15.82 -36.59
N ASP A 333 10.75 15.10 -36.66
CA ASP A 333 11.07 14.15 -37.75
C ASP A 333 10.19 12.87 -37.64
N ILE A 334 8.86 13.04 -37.76
CA ILE A 334 7.89 11.95 -37.73
C ILE A 334 7.30 11.70 -39.11
N LYS A 335 6.99 10.42 -39.40
CA LYS A 335 6.33 10.06 -40.66
C LYS A 335 4.93 10.67 -40.73
N TYR A 336 4.50 11.08 -41.93
CA TYR A 336 3.14 11.64 -42.16
C TYR A 336 2.02 10.69 -41.62
N SER A 337 2.20 9.39 -41.74
CA SER A 337 1.23 8.43 -41.19
C SER A 337 1.13 8.50 -39.66
N THR A 338 2.24 8.79 -38.97
CA THR A 338 2.27 8.98 -37.51
C THR A 338 1.68 10.33 -37.14
N PHE A 339 2.02 11.39 -37.86
CA PHE A 339 1.41 12.73 -37.73
C PHE A 339 -0.12 12.64 -37.82
N ASN A 340 -0.63 12.03 -38.90
CA ASN A 340 -2.08 11.87 -39.08
C ASN A 340 -2.76 11.06 -37.94
N ARG A 341 -2.06 10.08 -37.34
CA ARG A 341 -2.57 9.36 -36.16
C ARG A 341 -2.73 10.27 -34.95
N TYR A 342 -1.75 11.15 -34.67
CA TYR A 342 -1.87 12.15 -33.60
C TYR A 342 -3.16 12.96 -33.77
N ILE A 343 -3.35 13.53 -34.94
CA ILE A 343 -4.52 14.38 -35.25
C ILE A 343 -5.82 13.60 -35.08
N THR A 344 -5.90 12.37 -35.62
CA THR A 344 -7.08 11.54 -35.50
C THR A 344 -7.42 11.22 -34.05
N HIS A 345 -6.44 10.81 -33.25
CA HIS A 345 -6.70 10.43 -31.86
C HIS A 345 -7.10 11.63 -31.00
N ILE A 346 -6.46 12.79 -31.17
CA ILE A 346 -6.82 14.02 -30.47
C ILE A 346 -8.26 14.43 -30.85
N HIS A 347 -8.57 14.44 -32.14
CA HIS A 347 -9.91 14.78 -32.60
C HIS A 347 -10.99 13.84 -32.02
N THR A 348 -10.76 12.53 -32.07
CA THR A 348 -11.71 11.56 -31.52
C THR A 348 -11.89 11.72 -30.01
N PHE A 349 -10.81 12.04 -29.29
CA PHE A 349 -10.86 12.31 -27.85
C PHE A 349 -11.70 13.57 -27.54
N LEU A 350 -11.48 14.67 -28.25
CA LEU A 350 -12.25 15.90 -28.06
C LEU A 350 -13.74 15.71 -28.43
N GLN A 351 -14.04 14.92 -29.48
CA GLN A 351 -15.41 14.52 -29.79
C GLN A 351 -16.05 13.69 -28.67
N PHE A 352 -15.30 12.76 -28.05
CA PHE A 352 -15.79 11.99 -26.91
C PHE A 352 -16.11 12.91 -25.72
N LEU A 353 -15.27 13.87 -25.38
CA LEU A 353 -15.53 14.83 -24.32
C LEU A 353 -16.81 15.63 -24.58
N LYS A 354 -17.00 16.06 -25.81
CA LYS A 354 -18.22 16.75 -26.22
C LYS A 354 -19.45 15.88 -26.09
N MET A 355 -19.38 14.58 -26.46
CA MET A 355 -20.49 13.64 -26.28
C MET A 355 -20.84 13.46 -24.78
N LYS A 356 -19.88 13.68 -23.89
CA LYS A 356 -20.07 13.66 -22.43
C LYS A 356 -20.55 14.98 -21.85
N ASN A 357 -20.94 15.95 -22.70
CA ASN A 357 -21.35 17.31 -22.32
C ASN A 357 -20.26 18.09 -21.59
N ILE A 358 -19.00 17.76 -21.85
CA ILE A 358 -17.86 18.53 -21.36
C ILE A 358 -17.58 19.62 -22.40
N GLU A 359 -17.58 20.87 -21.96
CA GLU A 359 -17.29 21.99 -22.85
C GLU A 359 -15.81 21.94 -23.27
N VAL A 360 -15.59 21.72 -24.54
CA VAL A 360 -14.29 21.77 -25.19
C VAL A 360 -14.41 22.51 -26.50
N LEU A 361 -13.30 23.02 -26.99
CA LEU A 361 -13.22 23.72 -28.26
C LEU A 361 -13.90 22.93 -29.39
N LYS A 362 -14.68 23.65 -30.24
CA LYS A 362 -15.18 23.08 -31.50
C LYS A 362 -14.01 22.89 -32.44
N PHE A 363 -13.54 21.63 -32.51
CA PHE A 363 -12.39 21.28 -33.33
C PHE A 363 -12.78 21.24 -34.82
N TYR A 364 -11.88 21.70 -35.67
CA TYR A 364 -12.08 21.65 -37.12
C TYR A 364 -12.08 20.22 -37.65
N PRO A 365 -12.75 19.93 -38.77
CA PRO A 365 -12.73 18.61 -39.38
C PRO A 365 -11.27 18.15 -39.62
N GLU A 366 -10.97 16.90 -39.27
CA GLU A 366 -9.64 16.30 -39.42
C GLU A 366 -8.99 16.52 -40.80
N ARG A 367 -9.82 16.52 -41.87
CA ARG A 367 -9.36 16.68 -43.24
C ARG A 367 -8.57 17.98 -43.51
N PHE A 368 -8.70 18.99 -42.63
CA PHE A 368 -7.96 20.24 -42.77
C PHE A 368 -6.62 20.24 -42.03
N LEU A 369 -6.38 19.26 -41.20
CA LEU A 369 -5.19 19.16 -40.35
C LEU A 369 -4.28 17.99 -40.75
N LYS A 370 -4.81 17.01 -41.51
CA LYS A 370 -4.02 15.87 -42.00
C LYS A 370 -3.17 16.28 -43.20
N LYS A 371 -1.96 15.73 -43.27
CA LYS A 371 -1.03 15.83 -44.40
C LYS A 371 -1.16 14.67 -45.37
#